data_b489f1b18e718c89d6e33acbbbc204e1
#
_entry.id   b489f1b18e718c89d6e33acbbbc204e1
#
_cell.length_a   1.000
_cell.length_b   1.000
_cell.length_c   1.000
_cell.angle_alpha   90.00
_cell.angle_beta   90.00
_cell.angle_gamma   90.00
#
_symmetry.space_group_name_H-M   'P 1'
#
loop_
_entity.id
_entity.type
_entity.pdbx_description
1 polymer ?
#
loop_
_entity_poly.entity_id
_entity_poly.type
_entity_poly.pdbx_seq_one_letter_code
_entity_poly.pdbx_strand_id
1 'polypeptide(L)'
;PYTTLFRSYHYRGQALREKLESFLSKGDIAAIIYSNPNNPAWICLEEEELQIIGELATRYDVIVMEDLAYFCMDFRRDMGHPFEPPYPPTVARYTDNYILMLSSSKIFSYAGQRMALACISDKLFDRQFPALAERYKDAGVFGPTLIASILYMITSGCTASTQYAYAEMLRLSTEGKINFVEDTREYARRAERMKKI
;
A
#
# COMPACT_ATOMS: atom_id res chain seq x y z
N PRO A 1 -0.69 4.53 -19.35
CA PRO A 1 -0.70 3.14 -19.74
C PRO A 1 -0.37 2.25 -18.55
N TYR A 2 -1.43 1.69 -17.96
CA TYR A 2 -1.38 0.84 -16.74
C TYR A 2 -0.66 -0.51 -16.93
N THR A 3 -0.27 -0.85 -18.14
CA THR A 3 0.23 -2.18 -18.48
C THR A 3 1.73 -2.37 -18.31
N THR A 4 2.49 -1.31 -18.06
CA THR A 4 3.95 -1.40 -18.09
C THR A 4 4.54 -1.95 -16.80
N LEU A 5 3.93 -1.67 -15.64
CA LEU A 5 4.38 -2.21 -14.35
C LEU A 5 4.13 -3.71 -14.20
N PHE A 6 3.04 -4.23 -14.79
CA PHE A 6 2.72 -5.67 -14.71
C PHE A 6 3.62 -6.59 -15.56
N ARG A 7 4.34 -6.04 -16.51
CA ARG A 7 5.39 -6.77 -17.25
C ARG A 7 6.76 -6.63 -16.62
N SER A 8 6.86 -5.95 -15.49
CA SER A 8 8.14 -5.47 -14.96
C SER A 8 8.75 -6.29 -13.83
N TYR A 9 8.23 -7.49 -13.53
CA TYR A 9 8.97 -8.39 -12.62
C TYR A 9 10.30 -8.89 -13.21
N HIS A 10 10.60 -8.54 -14.44
CA HIS A 10 11.94 -8.68 -15.02
C HIS A 10 12.91 -7.57 -14.57
N TYR A 11 12.37 -6.45 -14.07
CA TYR A 11 13.18 -5.33 -13.63
C TYR A 11 13.29 -5.36 -12.10
N ARG A 12 14.44 -5.82 -11.61
CA ARG A 12 14.75 -5.90 -10.18
C ARG A 12 16.02 -5.08 -9.90
N GLY A 13 16.18 -4.62 -8.65
CA GLY A 13 17.35 -3.86 -8.22
C GLY A 13 17.66 -2.68 -9.14
N GLN A 14 18.89 -2.59 -9.66
CA GLN A 14 19.32 -1.49 -10.51
C GLN A 14 18.53 -1.38 -11.82
N ALA A 15 18.11 -2.50 -12.41
CA ALA A 15 17.28 -2.48 -13.62
C ALA A 15 15.88 -1.87 -13.35
N LEU A 16 15.36 -2.03 -12.13
CA LEU A 16 14.13 -1.34 -11.69
C LEU A 16 14.36 0.18 -11.64
N ARG A 17 15.48 0.63 -11.08
CA ARG A 17 15.85 2.05 -11.01
C ARG A 17 15.88 2.67 -12.41
N GLU A 18 16.65 2.09 -13.30
CA GLU A 18 16.78 2.57 -14.68
C GLU A 18 15.43 2.63 -15.41
N LYS A 19 14.61 1.60 -15.22
CA LYS A 19 13.31 1.54 -15.84
C LYS A 19 12.35 2.61 -15.31
N LEU A 20 12.25 2.78 -14.00
CA LEU A 20 11.43 3.83 -13.39
C LEU A 20 11.92 5.21 -13.81
N GLU A 21 13.21 5.47 -13.75
CA GLU A 21 13.80 6.76 -14.11
C GLU A 21 13.53 7.12 -15.58
N SER A 22 13.54 6.13 -16.49
CA SER A 22 13.21 6.34 -17.91
C SER A 22 11.77 6.81 -18.16
N PHE A 23 10.87 6.60 -17.21
CA PHE A 23 9.51 7.13 -17.25
C PHE A 23 9.39 8.45 -16.50
N LEU A 24 9.90 8.49 -15.27
CA LEU A 24 9.73 9.64 -14.37
C LEU A 24 10.44 10.89 -14.89
N SER A 25 11.58 10.72 -15.56
CA SER A 25 12.34 11.83 -16.16
C SER A 25 11.58 12.59 -17.26
N LYS A 26 10.48 12.06 -17.76
CA LYS A 26 9.63 12.74 -18.75
C LYS A 26 8.75 13.83 -18.16
N GLY A 27 8.53 13.78 -16.82
CA GLY A 27 7.74 14.79 -16.10
C GLY A 27 6.22 14.71 -16.30
N ASP A 28 5.72 13.63 -16.89
CA ASP A 28 4.29 13.42 -17.17
C ASP A 28 3.63 12.38 -16.27
N ILE A 29 4.37 11.87 -15.26
CA ILE A 29 3.89 10.88 -14.29
C ILE A 29 3.57 11.56 -12.98
N ALA A 30 2.33 11.48 -12.52
CA ALA A 30 1.88 12.05 -11.24
C ALA A 30 1.99 11.05 -10.08
N ALA A 31 1.85 9.75 -10.37
CA ALA A 31 1.88 8.72 -9.33
C ALA A 31 2.41 7.37 -9.84
N ILE A 32 3.00 6.61 -8.93
CA ILE A 32 3.37 5.20 -9.10
C ILE A 32 2.37 4.37 -8.28
N ILE A 33 1.79 3.34 -8.87
CA ILE A 33 0.93 2.39 -8.15
C ILE A 33 1.43 0.96 -8.35
N TYR A 34 1.51 0.21 -7.26
CA TYR A 34 1.85 -1.22 -7.28
C TYR A 34 1.26 -1.93 -6.06
N SER A 35 1.12 -3.27 -6.14
CA SER A 35 0.78 -4.09 -4.98
C SER A 35 1.99 -4.86 -4.46
N ASN A 36 2.10 -4.99 -3.13
CA ASN A 36 3.21 -5.68 -2.45
C ASN A 36 2.72 -6.41 -1.18
N PRO A 37 2.70 -7.76 -1.18
CA PRO A 37 2.94 -8.69 -2.28
C PRO A 37 2.05 -8.47 -3.49
N ASN A 38 2.58 -8.76 -4.69
CA ASN A 38 1.88 -8.50 -5.94
C ASN A 38 0.86 -9.60 -6.27
N ASN A 39 -0.32 -9.20 -6.73
CA ASN A 39 -1.30 -10.08 -7.35
C ASN A 39 -1.39 -9.75 -8.85
N PRO A 40 -1.19 -10.70 -9.78
CA PRO A 40 -1.18 -12.17 -9.57
C PRO A 40 0.21 -12.80 -9.45
N ALA A 41 1.28 -12.05 -9.63
CA ALA A 41 2.62 -12.63 -9.78
C ALA A 41 3.24 -13.13 -8.48
N TRP A 42 2.66 -12.78 -7.31
CA TRP A 42 3.16 -13.08 -5.97
C TRP A 42 4.63 -12.66 -5.75
N ILE A 43 5.00 -11.55 -6.35
CA ILE A 43 6.30 -10.95 -6.16
C ILE A 43 6.23 -10.04 -4.94
N CYS A 44 7.19 -10.18 -4.06
CA CYS A 44 7.43 -9.25 -2.97
C CYS A 44 8.65 -8.40 -3.32
N LEU A 45 8.51 -7.09 -3.18
CA LEU A 45 9.61 -6.16 -3.36
C LEU A 45 10.58 -6.30 -2.17
N GLU A 46 11.87 -6.27 -2.48
CA GLU A 46 12.91 -6.22 -1.46
C GLU A 46 13.06 -4.80 -0.91
N GLU A 47 13.66 -4.68 0.25
CA GLU A 47 13.83 -3.38 0.91
C GLU A 47 14.62 -2.38 0.05
N GLU A 48 15.65 -2.84 -0.66
CA GLU A 48 16.42 -2.03 -1.63
C GLU A 48 15.53 -1.49 -2.77
N GLU A 49 14.58 -2.28 -3.24
CA GLU A 49 13.67 -1.87 -4.31
C GLU A 49 12.66 -0.82 -3.83
N LEU A 50 12.16 -0.96 -2.61
CA LEU A 50 11.31 0.06 -1.97
C LEU A 50 12.08 1.36 -1.74
N GLN A 51 13.36 1.26 -1.36
CA GLN A 51 14.25 2.42 -1.25
C GLN A 51 14.41 3.12 -2.61
N ILE A 52 14.67 2.38 -3.69
CA ILE A 52 14.77 2.92 -5.05
C ILE A 52 13.48 3.67 -5.42
N ILE A 53 12.32 3.06 -5.18
CA ILE A 53 11.02 3.68 -5.48
C ILE A 53 10.85 4.97 -4.68
N GLY A 54 11.14 4.96 -3.38
CA GLY A 54 10.99 6.12 -2.50
C GLY A 54 11.94 7.26 -2.86
N GLU A 55 13.20 6.97 -3.16
CA GLU A 55 14.18 7.95 -3.62
C GLU A 55 13.75 8.64 -4.93
N LEU A 56 13.31 7.85 -5.90
CA LEU A 56 12.85 8.37 -7.18
C LEU A 56 11.53 9.15 -7.04
N ALA A 57 10.61 8.67 -6.20
CA ALA A 57 9.37 9.39 -5.91
C ALA A 57 9.63 10.77 -5.30
N THR A 58 10.60 10.86 -4.38
CA THR A 58 11.03 12.14 -3.79
C THR A 58 11.71 13.02 -4.83
N ARG A 59 12.61 12.46 -5.64
CA ARG A 59 13.37 13.21 -6.66
C ARG A 59 12.48 13.81 -7.73
N TYR A 60 11.51 13.06 -8.22
CA TYR A 60 10.62 13.47 -9.31
C TYR A 60 9.27 14.00 -8.85
N ASP A 61 9.10 14.17 -7.54
CA ASP A 61 7.89 14.69 -6.91
C ASP A 61 6.61 13.95 -7.34
N VAL A 62 6.66 12.62 -7.30
CA VAL A 62 5.52 11.75 -7.60
C VAL A 62 4.98 11.06 -6.36
N ILE A 63 3.68 10.79 -6.33
CA ILE A 63 3.05 10.08 -5.21
C ILE A 63 3.18 8.57 -5.43
N VAL A 64 3.52 7.81 -4.38
CA VAL A 64 3.53 6.35 -4.40
C VAL A 64 2.26 5.82 -3.73
N MET A 65 1.48 5.04 -4.47
CA MET A 65 0.31 4.34 -3.97
C MET A 65 0.68 2.85 -3.83
N GLU A 66 1.02 2.44 -2.61
CA GLU A 66 1.37 1.05 -2.30
C GLU A 66 0.14 0.29 -1.85
N ASP A 67 -0.33 -0.65 -2.69
CA ASP A 67 -1.45 -1.54 -2.36
C ASP A 67 -0.96 -2.70 -1.52
N LEU A 68 -1.31 -2.67 -0.24
CA LEU A 68 -0.97 -3.65 0.78
C LEU A 68 -2.13 -4.61 1.07
N ALA A 69 -2.92 -4.98 0.05
CA ALA A 69 -4.02 -5.93 0.23
C ALA A 69 -3.55 -7.29 0.76
N TYR A 70 -2.30 -7.65 0.53
CA TYR A 70 -1.67 -8.89 0.97
C TYR A 70 -0.53 -8.65 1.97
N PHE A 71 -0.54 -7.54 2.71
CA PHE A 71 0.50 -7.26 3.69
C PHE A 71 0.62 -8.40 4.71
N CYS A 72 1.80 -8.63 5.28
CA CYS A 72 2.15 -9.74 6.14
C CYS A 72 2.00 -11.15 5.50
N MET A 73 1.80 -11.24 4.19
CA MET A 73 1.69 -12.51 3.47
C MET A 73 2.95 -12.81 2.62
N ASP A 74 4.09 -12.20 2.93
CA ASP A 74 5.39 -12.65 2.43
C ASP A 74 5.87 -13.82 3.28
N PHE A 75 5.62 -15.04 2.81
CA PHE A 75 5.96 -16.26 3.55
C PHE A 75 7.41 -16.71 3.41
N ARG A 76 8.25 -15.94 2.71
CA ARG A 76 9.69 -16.23 2.59
C ARG A 76 10.44 -15.95 3.89
N ARG A 77 9.89 -15.09 4.73
CA ARG A 77 10.48 -14.64 5.99
C ARG A 77 9.43 -14.69 7.10
N ASP A 78 9.91 -14.85 8.32
CA ASP A 78 9.07 -14.73 9.51
C ASP A 78 9.02 -13.26 9.93
N MET A 79 8.01 -12.56 9.43
CA MET A 79 7.79 -11.14 9.67
C MET A 79 6.34 -10.88 10.06
N GLY A 80 6.11 -9.74 10.69
CA GLY A 80 4.75 -9.25 10.92
C GLY A 80 4.13 -9.72 12.22
N HIS A 81 4.93 -10.11 13.21
CA HIS A 81 4.43 -10.20 14.57
C HIS A 81 4.07 -8.79 15.06
N PRO A 82 2.86 -8.57 15.57
CA PRO A 82 2.48 -7.25 16.07
C PRO A 82 3.48 -6.72 17.09
N PHE A 83 4.01 -5.50 16.86
CA PHE A 83 4.98 -4.80 17.71
C PHE A 83 6.35 -5.48 17.91
N GLU A 84 6.64 -6.54 17.17
CA GLU A 84 7.93 -7.24 17.21
C GLU A 84 8.63 -7.16 15.84
N PRO A 85 9.87 -6.68 15.79
CA PRO A 85 10.66 -6.73 14.56
C PRO A 85 11.06 -8.19 14.23
N PRO A 86 11.33 -8.50 12.96
CA PRO A 86 11.33 -7.60 11.82
C PRO A 86 9.92 -7.30 11.28
N TYR A 87 9.71 -6.03 10.89
CA TYR A 87 8.46 -5.61 10.26
C TYR A 87 8.50 -5.74 8.74
N PRO A 88 7.37 -6.03 8.06
CA PRO A 88 7.29 -5.93 6.62
C PRO A 88 7.71 -4.54 6.14
N PRO A 89 8.66 -4.43 5.20
CA PRO A 89 9.07 -3.14 4.68
C PRO A 89 7.98 -2.51 3.83
N THR A 90 7.88 -1.18 3.86
CA THR A 90 7.01 -0.39 2.99
C THR A 90 7.78 0.82 2.46
N VAL A 91 7.26 1.42 1.39
CA VAL A 91 7.86 2.63 0.81
C VAL A 91 7.86 3.83 1.77
N ALA A 92 6.99 3.82 2.78
CA ALA A 92 6.89 4.89 3.79
C ALA A 92 8.19 5.12 4.59
N ARG A 93 9.13 4.17 4.56
CA ARG A 93 10.47 4.35 5.15
C ARG A 93 11.38 5.29 4.36
N TYR A 94 11.08 5.51 3.07
CA TYR A 94 12.03 6.11 2.12
C TYR A 94 11.51 7.37 1.45
N THR A 95 10.25 7.74 1.65
CA THR A 95 9.65 8.96 1.11
C THR A 95 8.48 9.40 1.96
N ASP A 96 8.18 10.70 1.94
CA ASP A 96 6.93 11.26 2.48
C ASP A 96 5.81 11.34 1.42
N ASN A 97 6.11 11.03 0.17
CA ASN A 97 5.15 11.07 -0.92
C ASN A 97 4.41 9.72 -1.06
N TYR A 98 3.76 9.24 -0.01
CA TYR A 98 3.13 7.93 -0.03
C TYR A 98 1.66 7.92 0.40
N ILE A 99 0.94 6.96 -0.15
CA ILE A 99 -0.35 6.47 0.31
C ILE A 99 -0.25 4.95 0.43
N LEU A 100 -0.29 4.42 1.65
CA LEU A 100 -0.38 2.99 1.89
C LEU A 100 -1.87 2.60 1.95
N MET A 101 -2.26 1.61 1.16
CA MET A 101 -3.65 1.13 1.11
C MET A 101 -3.74 -0.26 1.74
N LEU A 102 -4.16 -0.33 3.01
CA LEU A 102 -4.25 -1.56 3.78
C LEU A 102 -5.67 -2.12 3.71
N SER A 103 -5.83 -3.27 3.07
CA SER A 103 -7.13 -3.92 2.96
C SER A 103 -7.38 -4.89 4.10
N SER A 104 -8.59 -4.86 4.65
CA SER A 104 -9.06 -5.87 5.60
C SER A 104 -9.42 -7.21 4.91
N SER A 105 -9.52 -7.21 3.58
CA SER A 105 -10.12 -8.30 2.82
C SER A 105 -9.40 -9.64 2.94
N LYS A 106 -8.07 -9.62 3.01
CA LYS A 106 -7.25 -10.84 2.96
C LYS A 106 -6.76 -11.23 4.35
N ILE A 107 -6.00 -10.36 4.98
CA ILE A 107 -5.34 -10.67 6.24
C ILE A 107 -6.32 -10.88 7.40
N PHE A 108 -7.45 -10.16 7.40
CA PHE A 108 -8.50 -10.31 8.41
C PHE A 108 -9.69 -11.14 7.93
N SER A 109 -9.62 -11.78 6.75
CA SER A 109 -10.75 -12.50 6.14
C SER A 109 -12.06 -11.69 6.09
N TYR A 110 -11.94 -10.36 5.95
CA TYR A 110 -13.05 -9.39 6.08
C TYR A 110 -13.50 -8.82 4.73
N ALA A 111 -13.33 -9.59 3.65
CA ALA A 111 -13.55 -9.15 2.27
C ALA A 111 -14.98 -8.68 2.01
N GLY A 112 -15.98 -9.36 2.58
CA GLY A 112 -17.40 -9.05 2.39
C GLY A 112 -17.82 -7.69 2.96
N GLN A 113 -17.06 -7.17 3.89
CA GLN A 113 -17.38 -5.91 4.59
C GLN A 113 -16.88 -4.65 3.89
N ARG A 114 -16.09 -4.80 2.81
CA ARG A 114 -15.65 -3.70 1.95
C ARG A 114 -14.92 -2.57 2.71
N MET A 115 -13.94 -2.94 3.56
CA MET A 115 -13.20 -1.99 4.38
C MET A 115 -11.71 -2.02 4.05
N ALA A 116 -11.12 -0.83 4.01
CA ALA A 116 -9.68 -0.62 3.91
C ALA A 116 -9.29 0.64 4.67
N LEU A 117 -7.99 0.77 4.97
CA LEU A 117 -7.39 1.97 5.55
C LEU A 117 -6.45 2.59 4.51
N ALA A 118 -6.40 3.91 4.48
CA ALA A 118 -5.37 4.66 3.78
C ALA A 118 -4.49 5.36 4.82
N CYS A 119 -3.19 5.04 4.81
CA CYS A 119 -2.20 5.74 5.62
C CYS A 119 -1.43 6.69 4.70
N ILE A 120 -1.47 7.97 5.01
CA ILE A 120 -0.86 9.04 4.23
C ILE A 120 0.14 9.75 5.15
N SER A 121 1.31 10.15 4.65
CA SER A 121 2.22 10.97 5.45
C SER A 121 1.60 12.31 5.80
N ASP A 122 1.90 12.85 6.98
CA ASP A 122 1.42 14.17 7.39
C ASP A 122 1.84 15.24 6.36
N LYS A 123 3.06 15.14 5.84
CA LYS A 123 3.58 16.06 4.84
C LYS A 123 2.80 16.05 3.53
N LEU A 124 2.40 14.89 3.03
CA LEU A 124 1.54 14.80 1.86
C LEU A 124 0.10 15.20 2.18
N PHE A 125 -0.39 14.82 3.36
CA PHE A 125 -1.76 15.14 3.82
C PHE A 125 -2.00 16.65 3.87
N ASP A 126 -1.04 17.41 4.40
CA ASP A 126 -1.14 18.86 4.57
C ASP A 126 -0.67 19.66 3.33
N ARG A 127 -0.19 18.96 2.30
CA ARG A 127 0.35 19.59 1.09
C ARG A 127 -0.76 20.22 0.25
N GLN A 128 -0.52 21.44 -0.21
CA GLN A 128 -1.40 22.15 -1.14
C GLN A 128 -1.05 21.82 -2.59
N PHE A 129 -2.11 21.59 -3.40
CA PHE A 129 -2.02 21.39 -4.83
C PHE A 129 -2.91 22.40 -5.55
N PRO A 130 -2.34 23.36 -6.31
CA PRO A 130 -3.13 24.37 -7.03
C PRO A 130 -4.19 23.77 -7.97
N ALA A 131 -3.87 22.65 -8.62
CA ALA A 131 -4.82 21.95 -9.49
C ALA A 131 -6.04 21.39 -8.74
N LEU A 132 -5.88 20.97 -7.48
CA LEU A 132 -6.99 20.55 -6.65
C LEU A 132 -7.85 21.75 -6.24
N ALA A 133 -7.22 22.87 -5.83
CA ALA A 133 -7.92 24.11 -5.49
C ALA A 133 -8.77 24.60 -6.68
N GLU A 134 -8.21 24.60 -7.87
CA GLU A 134 -8.94 24.97 -9.09
C GLU A 134 -10.11 24.04 -9.37
N ARG A 135 -9.91 22.73 -9.28
CA ARG A 135 -10.90 21.71 -9.61
C ARG A 135 -12.07 21.66 -8.63
N TYR A 136 -11.76 21.69 -7.34
CA TYR A 136 -12.75 21.49 -6.27
C TYR A 136 -13.22 22.78 -5.62
N LYS A 137 -12.64 23.93 -6.02
CA LYS A 137 -12.98 25.26 -5.50
C LYS A 137 -12.85 25.36 -3.97
N ASP A 138 -11.83 24.72 -3.44
CA ASP A 138 -11.45 24.71 -2.03
C ASP A 138 -10.00 25.17 -1.83
N ALA A 139 -9.42 24.94 -0.64
CA ALA A 139 -8.04 25.32 -0.35
C ALA A 139 -7.00 24.47 -1.08
N GLY A 140 -7.39 23.38 -1.74
CA GLY A 140 -6.49 22.47 -2.46
C GLY A 140 -5.54 21.68 -1.56
N VAL A 141 -5.82 21.57 -0.25
CA VAL A 141 -5.06 20.76 0.68
C VAL A 141 -5.38 19.30 0.42
N PHE A 142 -4.35 18.48 0.19
CA PHE A 142 -4.52 17.12 -0.32
C PHE A 142 -5.45 16.25 0.53
N GLY A 143 -5.17 16.11 1.83
CA GLY A 143 -5.91 15.22 2.72
C GLY A 143 -7.40 15.59 2.84
N PRO A 144 -7.76 16.81 3.22
CA PRO A 144 -9.16 17.25 3.25
C PRO A 144 -9.88 17.12 1.91
N THR A 145 -9.23 17.48 0.81
CA THR A 145 -9.81 17.34 -0.54
C THR A 145 -10.00 15.85 -0.91
N LEU A 146 -9.03 14.98 -0.58
CA LEU A 146 -9.16 13.54 -0.80
C LEU A 146 -10.35 12.97 -0.02
N ILE A 147 -10.50 13.32 1.25
CA ILE A 147 -11.58 12.80 2.10
C ILE A 147 -12.95 13.32 1.66
N ALA A 148 -13.11 14.63 1.59
CA ALA A 148 -14.42 15.25 1.40
C ALA A 148 -14.85 15.28 -0.07
N SER A 149 -13.93 15.65 -0.98
CA SER A 149 -14.28 15.92 -2.37
C SER A 149 -14.03 14.73 -3.31
N ILE A 150 -13.29 13.71 -2.87
CA ILE A 150 -13.02 12.52 -3.67
C ILE A 150 -13.66 11.29 -3.05
N LEU A 151 -13.16 10.84 -1.88
CA LEU A 151 -13.62 9.58 -1.28
C LEU A 151 -15.09 9.62 -0.90
N TYR A 152 -15.53 10.67 -0.21
CA TYR A 152 -16.93 10.81 0.18
C TYR A 152 -17.86 10.89 -1.03
N MET A 153 -17.49 11.64 -2.07
CA MET A 153 -18.32 11.77 -3.28
C MET A 153 -18.43 10.46 -4.08
N ILE A 154 -17.42 9.59 -4.00
CA ILE A 154 -17.42 8.29 -4.70
C ILE A 154 -18.17 7.22 -3.88
N THR A 155 -18.02 7.24 -2.55
CA THR A 155 -18.45 6.14 -1.68
C THR A 155 -19.67 6.47 -0.83
N SER A 156 -20.04 7.75 -0.73
CA SER A 156 -21.04 8.27 0.22
C SER A 156 -20.72 7.93 1.69
N GLY A 157 -19.45 7.61 1.98
CA GLY A 157 -18.96 7.22 3.28
C GLY A 157 -18.80 5.71 3.46
N CYS A 158 -18.30 5.33 4.63
CA CYS A 158 -18.07 3.93 5.01
C CYS A 158 -19.10 3.50 6.07
N THR A 159 -19.50 2.22 6.04
CA THR A 159 -20.42 1.64 7.01
C THR A 159 -19.84 1.72 8.43
N ALA A 160 -20.53 2.37 9.36
CA ALA A 160 -20.06 2.62 10.72
C ALA A 160 -19.78 1.31 11.49
N SER A 161 -20.69 0.33 11.44
CA SER A 161 -20.51 -0.97 12.11
C SER A 161 -19.25 -1.68 11.67
N THR A 162 -18.92 -1.62 10.38
CA THR A 162 -17.70 -2.22 9.81
C THR A 162 -16.45 -1.51 10.31
N GLN A 163 -16.49 -0.18 10.44
CA GLN A 163 -15.37 0.60 10.98
C GLN A 163 -15.09 0.23 12.45
N TYR A 164 -16.13 0.15 13.29
CA TYR A 164 -15.97 -0.27 14.69
C TYR A 164 -15.44 -1.69 14.82
N ALA A 165 -15.94 -2.63 14.02
CA ALA A 165 -15.44 -4.00 14.03
C ALA A 165 -13.97 -4.09 13.60
N TYR A 166 -13.59 -3.33 12.57
CA TYR A 166 -12.19 -3.31 12.13
C TYR A 166 -11.27 -2.65 13.15
N ALA A 167 -11.70 -1.55 13.75
CA ALA A 167 -10.97 -0.91 14.84
C ALA A 167 -10.76 -1.85 16.03
N GLU A 168 -11.79 -2.64 16.39
CA GLU A 168 -11.69 -3.63 17.47
C GLU A 168 -10.72 -4.77 17.12
N MET A 169 -10.72 -5.27 15.88
CA MET A 169 -9.73 -6.26 15.44
C MET A 169 -8.30 -5.73 15.56
N LEU A 170 -8.06 -4.48 15.15
CA LEU A 170 -6.76 -3.84 15.30
C LEU A 170 -6.37 -3.68 16.77
N ARG A 171 -7.31 -3.25 17.62
CA ARG A 171 -7.10 -3.13 19.06
C ARG A 171 -6.74 -4.46 19.71
N LEU A 172 -7.47 -5.53 19.40
CA LEU A 172 -7.19 -6.88 19.90
C LEU A 172 -5.84 -7.41 19.42
N SER A 173 -5.44 -7.08 18.18
CA SER A 173 -4.11 -7.41 17.68
C SER A 173 -3.02 -6.67 18.44
N THR A 174 -3.24 -5.38 18.71
CA THR A 174 -2.33 -4.54 19.50
C THR A 174 -2.13 -5.08 20.92
N GLU A 175 -3.18 -5.64 21.51
CA GLU A 175 -3.13 -6.26 22.84
C GLU A 175 -2.61 -7.70 22.83
N GLY A 176 -2.22 -8.24 21.67
CA GLY A 176 -1.76 -9.61 21.52
C GLY A 176 -2.84 -10.67 21.72
N LYS A 177 -4.12 -10.29 21.73
CA LYS A 177 -5.24 -11.21 21.92
C LYS A 177 -5.60 -12.00 20.67
N ILE A 178 -5.29 -11.47 19.50
CA ILE A 178 -5.40 -12.14 18.20
C ILE A 178 -4.09 -11.97 17.42
N ASN A 179 -3.70 -13.00 16.71
CA ASN A 179 -2.55 -12.98 15.80
C ASN A 179 -3.00 -13.30 14.38
N PHE A 180 -3.44 -12.30 13.65
CA PHE A 180 -3.91 -12.44 12.27
C PHE A 180 -2.81 -12.89 11.30
N VAL A 181 -1.54 -12.68 11.64
CA VAL A 181 -0.40 -13.16 10.83
C VAL A 181 -0.33 -14.69 10.89
N GLU A 182 -0.49 -15.28 12.07
CA GLU A 182 -0.50 -16.75 12.23
C GLU A 182 -1.66 -17.39 11.46
N ASP A 183 -2.83 -16.76 11.45
CA ASP A 183 -3.99 -17.24 10.68
C ASP A 183 -3.68 -17.33 9.18
N THR A 184 -2.87 -16.42 8.64
CA THR A 184 -2.49 -16.44 7.22
C THR A 184 -1.43 -17.48 6.88
N ARG A 185 -0.68 -18.01 7.85
CA ARG A 185 0.35 -19.05 7.63
C ARG A 185 -0.22 -20.38 7.10
N GLU A 186 -1.51 -20.62 7.28
CA GLU A 186 -2.16 -21.77 6.66
C GLU A 186 -2.08 -21.72 5.13
N TYR A 187 -2.08 -20.55 4.52
CA TYR A 187 -1.87 -20.39 3.08
C TYR A 187 -0.47 -20.85 2.65
N ALA A 188 0.56 -20.56 3.44
CA ALA A 188 1.91 -21.05 3.19
C ALA A 188 1.97 -22.57 3.27
N ARG A 189 1.36 -23.18 4.31
CA ARG A 189 1.29 -24.64 4.47
C ARG A 189 0.59 -25.31 3.29
N ARG A 190 -0.49 -24.73 2.80
CA ARG A 190 -1.21 -25.25 1.60
C ARG A 190 -0.37 -25.12 0.34
N ALA A 191 0.31 -24.00 0.14
CA ALA A 191 1.19 -23.79 -1.00
C ALA A 191 2.34 -24.83 -1.02
N GLU A 192 2.95 -25.12 0.12
CA GLU A 192 4.00 -26.14 0.21
C GLU A 192 3.48 -27.56 -0.08
N ARG A 193 2.25 -27.86 0.31
CA ARG A 193 1.62 -29.14 -0.07
C ARG A 193 1.38 -29.25 -1.58
N MET A 194 0.90 -28.15 -2.20
CA MET A 194 0.65 -28.12 -3.65
C MET A 194 1.92 -28.25 -4.48
N LYS A 195 3.07 -27.76 -4.01
CA LYS A 195 4.35 -27.93 -4.70
C LYS A 195 4.86 -29.38 -4.74
N LYS A 196 4.33 -30.25 -3.89
CA LYS A 196 4.73 -31.66 -3.79
C LYS A 196 3.91 -32.60 -4.67
N ILE A 197 2.89 -32.08 -5.33
CA ILE A 197 2.02 -32.79 -6.28
C ILE A 197 2.54 -32.57 -7.70
#